data_1558732a23353b117c0590b99e3dc21a
#
_entry.id   1558732a23353b117c0590b99e3dc21a
#
_cell.length_a   1.000
_cell.length_b   1.000
_cell.length_c   1.000
_cell.angle_alpha   90.00
_cell.angle_beta   90.00
_cell.angle_gamma   90.00
#
_symmetry.space_group_name_H-M   'P 1'
#
loop_
_entity.id
_entity.type
_entity.pdbx_description
1 polymer ?
#
loop_
_entity_poly.entity_id
_entity_poly.type
_entity_poly.pdbx_seq_one_letter_code
_entity_poly.pdbx_strand_id
1 'polypeptide(L)'
;MTHAIHRRNFQKTLLASGVVAGFQTRHTVSAARATGRYRVGIIGATGKGDYGHAVDVPFTKLSNVQVVAVADADPKGLEQAVQRIKPQKSYSNYHEMLAKESLDLVAICPRWIDQHFDMLMAAADAKCHVYMEKPFCQSMLQCDQISKEFKTRNLKLAIAHTGQYSPVLDTALKLVQDGAIGQVLELRGRGKEDQRGGAEDLWVLGSHIFGLMRSFALADARSCTAQVLHQGQAIRREHVVEGNEGLGPLAGDSVDAIYAFDKGLVGYFSSRKGMAASPSRFALQVFGSKGVLEIQSGYLAPAQILQDGSWSPGRSGKRWEPISSAGIGKPESIKTATYEDGHLAAIKDLIAAIEENRSPKCSLDDAVSITEMILGVFESQRLGQSVRLPCSTREHPLTKLG
;
A
#
# COMPACT_ATOMS: atom_id res chain seq x y z
N MET A 1 -4.66 -3.06 -58.06
CA MET A 1 -6.11 -3.22 -58.33
C MET A 1 -6.83 -2.81 -57.08
N THR A 2 -7.49 -1.68 -57.18
CA THR A 2 -8.35 -0.95 -56.27
C THR A 2 -9.66 -1.70 -56.02
N HIS A 3 -10.14 -1.73 -54.77
CA HIS A 3 -11.55 -1.62 -54.48
C HIS A 3 -11.82 -1.05 -53.11
N ALA A 4 -12.35 0.18 -53.12
CA ALA A 4 -13.06 0.84 -52.04
C ALA A 4 -14.55 0.57 -52.19
N ILE A 5 -15.31 0.33 -51.12
CA ILE A 5 -16.78 0.45 -51.06
C ILE A 5 -17.18 0.92 -49.64
N HIS A 6 -17.50 2.12 -49.51
CA HIS A 6 -18.79 2.82 -49.35
C HIS A 6 -19.56 2.60 -48.01
N ARG A 7 -19.66 3.73 -47.29
CA ARG A 7 -20.68 4.06 -46.25
C ARG A 7 -22.09 4.00 -46.83
N ARG A 8 -23.06 3.59 -46.02
CA ARG A 8 -24.47 4.06 -46.13
C ARG A 8 -25.13 4.13 -44.75
N ASN A 9 -25.58 5.36 -44.42
CA ASN A 9 -26.51 5.71 -43.37
C ASN A 9 -27.91 5.07 -43.63
N PHE A 10 -28.58 4.70 -42.54
CA PHE A 10 -30.05 4.62 -42.53
C PHE A 10 -30.57 5.08 -41.18
N GLN A 11 -31.09 6.32 -41.14
CA GLN A 11 -32.09 6.76 -40.15
C GLN A 11 -33.44 6.21 -40.54
N LYS A 12 -34.17 5.66 -39.60
CA LYS A 12 -35.64 5.70 -39.58
C LYS A 12 -36.16 5.65 -38.15
N THR A 13 -36.85 6.69 -37.80
CA THR A 13 -37.67 6.99 -36.65
C THR A 13 -38.85 6.01 -36.53
N LEU A 14 -39.12 5.51 -35.34
CA LEU A 14 -40.42 5.04 -34.92
C LEU A 14 -40.63 5.33 -33.42
N LEU A 15 -41.56 6.23 -33.15
CA LEU A 15 -42.13 6.52 -31.85
C LEU A 15 -42.97 5.32 -31.39
N ALA A 16 -42.68 4.80 -30.21
CA ALA A 16 -43.62 3.99 -29.45
C ALA A 16 -43.46 4.35 -27.98
N SER A 17 -44.49 4.95 -27.43
CA SER A 17 -44.64 5.34 -26.03
C SER A 17 -44.72 4.09 -25.16
N GLY A 18 -43.67 3.83 -24.39
CA GLY A 18 -43.64 2.84 -23.32
C GLY A 18 -43.23 3.52 -22.04
N VAL A 19 -44.16 3.67 -21.10
CA VAL A 19 -43.87 4.10 -19.73
C VAL A 19 -43.01 3.03 -19.08
N VAL A 20 -41.67 3.22 -19.05
CA VAL A 20 -40.77 2.44 -18.23
C VAL A 20 -40.68 3.18 -16.93
N ALA A 21 -41.29 2.61 -15.87
CA ALA A 21 -41.07 3.00 -14.50
C ALA A 21 -39.59 2.79 -14.17
N GLY A 22 -38.82 3.87 -14.25
CA GLY A 22 -37.45 3.88 -13.86
C GLY A 22 -37.35 3.63 -12.35
N PHE A 23 -36.94 2.44 -11.96
CA PHE A 23 -36.37 2.21 -10.65
C PHE A 23 -35.08 3.05 -10.58
N GLN A 24 -35.23 4.30 -10.16
CA GLN A 24 -34.08 5.07 -9.65
C GLN A 24 -33.66 4.39 -8.36
N THR A 25 -32.62 3.57 -8.45
CA THR A 25 -31.82 3.22 -7.29
C THR A 25 -31.27 4.54 -6.75
N ARG A 26 -31.99 5.11 -5.77
CA ARG A 26 -31.44 6.17 -4.93
C ARG A 26 -30.25 5.56 -4.23
N HIS A 27 -29.05 5.80 -4.76
CA HIS A 27 -27.83 5.65 -3.97
C HIS A 27 -28.07 6.50 -2.72
N THR A 28 -28.15 5.85 -1.57
CA THR A 28 -28.19 6.52 -0.27
C THR A 28 -26.85 7.26 -0.14
N VAL A 29 -26.87 8.53 -0.51
CA VAL A 29 -25.77 9.44 -0.25
C VAL A 29 -25.64 9.52 1.26
N SER A 30 -24.47 9.11 1.77
CA SER A 30 -24.11 9.04 3.17
C SER A 30 -24.57 10.29 3.94
N ALA A 31 -24.88 10.11 5.23
CA ALA A 31 -25.29 11.18 6.17
C ALA A 31 -24.26 12.34 6.28
N ALA A 32 -23.00 12.12 5.84
CA ALA A 32 -21.94 13.14 5.78
C ALA A 32 -22.35 14.41 5.02
N ARG A 33 -23.25 14.30 4.02
CA ARG A 33 -23.73 15.46 3.25
C ARG A 33 -24.66 16.41 4.05
N ALA A 34 -25.29 15.91 5.10
CA ALA A 34 -26.21 16.75 5.91
C ALA A 34 -25.46 17.63 6.94
N THR A 35 -24.30 17.20 7.43
CA THR A 35 -23.52 17.92 8.46
C THR A 35 -22.21 18.53 7.92
N GLY A 36 -21.83 18.23 6.67
CA GLY A 36 -20.55 18.63 6.07
C GLY A 36 -19.32 17.98 6.71
N ARG A 37 -19.50 16.94 7.55
CA ARG A 37 -18.41 16.23 8.24
C ARG A 37 -18.53 14.72 8.09
N TYR A 38 -17.41 14.06 7.83
CA TYR A 38 -17.27 12.59 7.84
C TYR A 38 -17.31 12.06 9.26
N ARG A 39 -18.19 11.12 9.53
CA ARG A 39 -18.33 10.44 10.82
C ARG A 39 -17.38 9.24 10.87
N VAL A 40 -16.39 9.29 11.76
CA VAL A 40 -15.29 8.29 11.80
C VAL A 40 -15.37 7.45 13.07
N GLY A 41 -15.27 6.12 12.90
CA GLY A 41 -15.01 5.15 13.96
C GLY A 41 -13.53 4.75 13.93
N ILE A 42 -12.92 4.57 15.09
CA ILE A 42 -11.52 4.16 15.23
C ILE A 42 -11.47 2.81 15.92
N ILE A 43 -10.76 1.85 15.32
CA ILE A 43 -10.53 0.52 15.87
C ILE A 43 -9.06 0.42 16.27
N GLY A 44 -8.81 0.23 17.57
CA GLY A 44 -7.52 -0.13 18.15
C GLY A 44 -7.50 -1.58 18.62
N ALA A 45 -6.31 -2.09 18.93
CA ALA A 45 -6.12 -3.40 19.56
C ALA A 45 -4.86 -3.36 20.43
N THR A 46 -5.00 -2.86 21.65
CA THR A 46 -3.91 -2.76 22.62
C THR A 46 -3.33 -4.12 22.92
N GLY A 47 -1.98 -4.22 22.83
CA GLY A 47 -1.24 -5.48 22.94
C GLY A 47 -1.15 -6.29 21.64
N LYS A 48 -1.86 -5.85 20.57
CA LYS A 48 -1.79 -6.44 19.23
C LYS A 48 -1.55 -5.36 18.15
N GLY A 49 -0.50 -4.59 18.33
CA GLY A 49 -0.13 -3.50 17.43
C GLY A 49 -0.80 -2.19 17.74
N ASP A 50 -1.57 -2.12 18.81
CA ASP A 50 -2.13 -0.92 19.45
C ASP A 50 -2.92 -0.04 18.45
N TYR A 51 -2.49 1.22 18.31
CA TYR A 51 -3.03 2.18 17.34
C TYR A 51 -2.05 2.43 16.18
N GLY A 52 -1.23 1.42 15.88
CA GLY A 52 -0.27 1.44 14.79
C GLY A 52 0.76 2.57 14.95
N HIS A 53 1.04 3.24 13.85
CA HIS A 53 1.92 4.41 13.82
C HIS A 53 1.14 5.71 14.07
N ALA A 54 0.31 5.74 15.13
CA ALA A 54 -0.59 6.84 15.48
C ALA A 54 -1.61 7.16 14.38
N VAL A 55 -2.18 6.13 13.77
CA VAL A 55 -3.19 6.25 12.68
C VAL A 55 -4.47 6.97 13.13
N ASP A 56 -4.78 6.91 14.42
CA ASP A 56 -5.96 7.51 15.06
C ASP A 56 -5.87 9.04 15.16
N VAL A 57 -4.68 9.58 15.46
CA VAL A 57 -4.49 11.01 15.80
C VAL A 57 -4.80 11.96 14.63
N PRO A 58 -4.40 11.70 13.37
CA PRO A 58 -4.62 12.61 12.25
C PRO A 58 -6.09 12.96 12.00
N PHE A 59 -7.02 12.05 12.32
CA PHE A 59 -8.46 12.30 12.18
C PHE A 59 -8.95 13.46 13.06
N THR A 60 -8.30 13.70 14.20
CA THR A 60 -8.66 14.80 15.12
C THR A 60 -8.27 16.18 14.60
N LYS A 61 -7.42 16.24 13.58
CA LYS A 61 -6.87 17.49 13.01
C LYS A 61 -7.61 17.95 11.75
N LEU A 62 -8.57 17.19 11.26
CA LEU A 62 -9.31 17.49 10.04
C LEU A 62 -10.65 18.17 10.38
N SER A 63 -10.87 19.37 9.88
CA SER A 63 -12.09 20.17 10.17
C SER A 63 -13.36 19.54 9.59
N ASN A 64 -13.25 18.78 8.49
CA ASN A 64 -14.34 18.06 7.83
C ASN A 64 -14.54 16.64 8.36
N VAL A 65 -13.92 16.28 9.50
CA VAL A 65 -14.02 14.97 10.15
C VAL A 65 -14.54 15.13 11.57
N GLN A 66 -15.30 14.16 12.01
CA GLN A 66 -15.77 14.02 13.40
C GLN A 66 -15.46 12.60 13.88
N VAL A 67 -14.58 12.46 14.86
CA VAL A 67 -14.36 11.17 15.53
C VAL A 67 -15.56 10.89 16.43
N VAL A 68 -16.43 9.98 15.98
CA VAL A 68 -17.68 9.63 16.67
C VAL A 68 -17.42 8.62 17.77
N ALA A 69 -16.63 7.60 17.47
CA ALA A 69 -16.41 6.50 18.40
C ALA A 69 -15.01 5.90 18.27
N VAL A 70 -14.55 5.29 19.36
CA VAL A 70 -13.36 4.43 19.41
C VAL A 70 -13.73 3.08 20.00
N ALA A 71 -13.12 2.02 19.50
CA ALA A 71 -13.23 0.67 20.05
C ALA A 71 -11.86 0.07 20.33
N ASP A 72 -11.70 -0.52 21.52
CA ASP A 72 -10.55 -1.33 21.91
C ASP A 72 -11.00 -2.33 22.99
N ALA A 73 -10.60 -3.60 22.84
CA ALA A 73 -10.97 -4.64 23.79
C ALA A 73 -10.22 -4.53 25.13
N ASP A 74 -9.06 -3.89 25.14
CA ASP A 74 -8.30 -3.60 26.36
C ASP A 74 -8.83 -2.35 27.05
N PRO A 75 -9.29 -2.42 28.31
CA PRO A 75 -9.88 -1.27 29.00
C PRO A 75 -8.93 -0.09 29.20
N LYS A 76 -7.63 -0.38 29.44
CA LYS A 76 -6.60 0.66 29.62
C LYS A 76 -6.26 1.35 28.31
N GLY A 77 -6.11 0.57 27.25
CA GLY A 77 -5.89 1.07 25.90
C GLY A 77 -7.05 1.94 25.43
N LEU A 78 -8.29 1.49 25.70
CA LEU A 78 -9.50 2.24 25.40
C LEU A 78 -9.53 3.58 26.15
N GLU A 79 -9.24 3.59 27.48
CA GLU A 79 -9.19 4.80 28.28
C GLU A 79 -8.15 5.80 27.74
N GLN A 80 -6.93 5.33 27.42
CA GLN A 80 -5.88 6.15 26.85
C GLN A 80 -6.28 6.74 25.48
N ALA A 81 -6.93 5.95 24.64
CA ALA A 81 -7.45 6.41 23.36
C ALA A 81 -8.52 7.49 23.54
N VAL A 82 -9.46 7.28 24.46
CA VAL A 82 -10.50 8.29 24.77
C VAL A 82 -9.87 9.62 25.22
N GLN A 83 -8.86 9.57 26.07
CA GLN A 83 -8.14 10.79 26.52
C GLN A 83 -7.42 11.48 25.35
N ARG A 84 -6.80 10.71 24.45
CA ARG A 84 -5.99 11.21 23.34
C ARG A 84 -6.83 11.80 22.20
N ILE A 85 -7.86 11.09 21.74
CA ILE A 85 -8.64 11.45 20.55
C ILE A 85 -10.02 12.06 20.85
N LYS A 86 -10.46 12.02 22.11
CA LYS A 86 -11.71 12.62 22.62
C LYS A 86 -12.94 12.30 21.76
N PRO A 87 -13.26 11.01 21.54
CA PRO A 87 -14.43 10.61 20.77
C PRO A 87 -15.72 10.94 21.53
N GLN A 88 -16.86 10.89 20.85
CA GLN A 88 -18.16 11.05 21.53
C GLN A 88 -18.54 9.81 22.35
N LYS A 89 -18.13 8.61 21.89
CA LYS A 89 -18.44 7.33 22.51
C LYS A 89 -17.24 6.39 22.48
N SER A 90 -17.26 5.38 23.35
CA SER A 90 -16.26 4.33 23.42
C SER A 90 -16.91 2.95 23.55
N TYR A 91 -16.26 1.94 23.01
CA TYR A 91 -16.74 0.55 22.96
C TYR A 91 -15.61 -0.42 23.28
N SER A 92 -15.91 -1.50 23.99
CA SER A 92 -14.97 -2.61 24.18
C SER A 92 -14.96 -3.56 22.97
N ASN A 93 -15.96 -3.44 22.08
CA ASN A 93 -16.13 -4.29 20.91
C ASN A 93 -16.44 -3.44 19.67
N TYR A 94 -15.59 -3.56 18.64
CA TYR A 94 -15.77 -2.81 17.40
C TYR A 94 -17.00 -3.24 16.59
N HIS A 95 -17.45 -4.48 16.69
CA HIS A 95 -18.72 -4.90 16.07
C HIS A 95 -19.92 -4.15 16.66
N GLU A 96 -19.90 -3.96 17.98
CA GLU A 96 -20.93 -3.17 18.65
C GLU A 96 -20.90 -1.71 18.22
N MET A 97 -19.69 -1.13 18.11
CA MET A 97 -19.49 0.23 17.57
C MET A 97 -20.07 0.35 16.15
N LEU A 98 -19.69 -0.56 15.25
CA LEU A 98 -20.15 -0.55 13.86
C LEU A 98 -21.66 -0.77 13.72
N ALA A 99 -22.28 -1.53 14.62
CA ALA A 99 -23.73 -1.78 14.61
C ALA A 99 -24.55 -0.59 15.16
N LYS A 100 -23.98 0.16 16.11
CA LYS A 100 -24.72 1.24 16.81
C LYS A 100 -24.49 2.62 16.24
N GLU A 101 -23.33 2.85 15.59
CA GLU A 101 -22.96 4.16 15.08
C GLU A 101 -23.15 4.26 13.57
N SER A 102 -23.74 5.36 13.11
CA SER A 102 -23.79 5.68 11.68
C SER A 102 -22.44 6.28 11.28
N LEU A 103 -21.55 5.48 10.73
CA LEU A 103 -20.21 5.87 10.33
C LEU A 103 -20.09 5.96 8.81
N ASP A 104 -19.28 6.91 8.34
CA ASP A 104 -18.91 7.03 6.92
C ASP A 104 -17.57 6.35 6.65
N LEU A 105 -16.67 6.39 7.64
CA LEU A 105 -15.30 5.93 7.52
C LEU A 105 -14.84 5.24 8.81
N VAL A 106 -14.04 4.20 8.68
CA VAL A 106 -13.41 3.49 9.79
C VAL A 106 -11.89 3.55 9.64
N ALA A 107 -11.20 3.87 10.73
CA ALA A 107 -9.77 3.70 10.86
C ALA A 107 -9.46 2.34 11.50
N ILE A 108 -8.77 1.45 10.79
CA ILE A 108 -8.26 0.18 11.31
C ILE A 108 -6.80 0.39 11.66
N CYS A 109 -6.52 0.57 12.95
CA CYS A 109 -5.24 1.04 13.45
C CYS A 109 -4.24 -0.03 13.85
N PRO A 110 -4.60 -1.26 14.27
CA PRO A 110 -3.64 -2.26 14.71
C PRO A 110 -2.62 -2.61 13.63
N ARG A 111 -1.35 -2.85 14.04
CA ARG A 111 -0.32 -3.34 13.11
C ARG A 111 -0.39 -4.84 12.88
N TRP A 112 -1.01 -5.59 13.80
CA TRP A 112 -1.10 -7.03 13.71
C TRP A 112 -2.10 -7.44 12.63
N ILE A 113 -1.57 -8.12 11.62
CA ILE A 113 -2.24 -8.41 10.36
C ILE A 113 -3.33 -9.50 10.49
N ASP A 114 -3.23 -10.38 11.51
CA ASP A 114 -4.17 -11.48 11.76
C ASP A 114 -5.62 -11.01 11.97
N GLN A 115 -5.80 -9.76 12.41
CA GLN A 115 -7.12 -9.19 12.68
C GLN A 115 -7.68 -8.34 11.52
N HIS A 116 -6.84 -7.98 10.54
CA HIS A 116 -7.23 -7.05 9.48
C HIS A 116 -8.38 -7.57 8.64
N PHE A 117 -8.38 -8.87 8.32
CA PHE A 117 -9.44 -9.46 7.50
C PHE A 117 -10.82 -9.29 8.15
N ASP A 118 -10.98 -9.68 9.42
CA ASP A 118 -12.25 -9.60 10.13
C ASP A 118 -12.72 -8.16 10.32
N MET A 119 -11.80 -7.24 10.64
CA MET A 119 -12.09 -5.81 10.78
C MET A 119 -12.54 -5.19 9.45
N LEU A 120 -11.89 -5.57 8.33
CA LEU A 120 -12.26 -5.10 7.00
C LEU A 120 -13.61 -5.63 6.54
N MET A 121 -13.91 -6.91 6.80
CA MET A 121 -15.21 -7.49 6.49
C MET A 121 -16.33 -6.84 7.30
N ALA A 122 -16.11 -6.60 8.59
CA ALA A 122 -17.07 -5.89 9.43
C ALA A 122 -17.30 -4.45 8.99
N ALA A 123 -16.24 -3.73 8.59
CA ALA A 123 -16.35 -2.38 8.04
C ALA A 123 -17.12 -2.37 6.70
N ALA A 124 -16.89 -3.37 5.83
CA ALA A 124 -17.64 -3.51 4.58
C ALA A 124 -19.13 -3.79 4.82
N ASP A 125 -19.47 -4.64 5.79
CA ASP A 125 -20.86 -4.92 6.18
C ASP A 125 -21.56 -3.68 6.74
N ALA A 126 -20.83 -2.86 7.50
CA ALA A 126 -21.29 -1.56 7.99
C ALA A 126 -21.30 -0.48 6.89
N LYS A 127 -20.89 -0.79 5.65
CA LYS A 127 -20.81 0.11 4.49
C LYS A 127 -19.90 1.31 4.71
N CYS A 128 -18.82 1.14 5.46
CA CYS A 128 -17.84 2.18 5.76
C CYS A 128 -16.66 2.13 4.78
N HIS A 129 -16.19 3.29 4.35
CA HIS A 129 -14.88 3.45 3.74
C HIS A 129 -13.80 3.18 4.79
N VAL A 130 -12.57 2.81 4.37
CA VAL A 130 -11.54 2.41 5.32
C VAL A 130 -10.21 3.13 5.06
N TYR A 131 -9.60 3.62 6.13
CA TYR A 131 -8.17 3.91 6.23
C TYR A 131 -7.52 2.92 7.19
N MET A 132 -6.46 2.22 6.79
CA MET A 132 -5.92 1.14 7.61
C MET A 132 -4.40 1.12 7.69
N GLU A 133 -3.88 0.54 8.78
CA GLU A 133 -2.47 0.18 8.91
C GLU A 133 -2.04 -0.89 7.90
N LYS A 134 -0.76 -0.90 7.61
CA LYS A 134 -0.07 -1.91 6.81
C LYS A 134 0.58 -2.98 7.74
N PRO A 135 0.86 -4.21 7.27
CA PRO A 135 0.51 -4.81 5.98
C PRO A 135 -0.98 -5.07 5.80
N PHE A 136 -1.40 -5.43 4.58
CA PHE A 136 -2.82 -5.50 4.23
C PHE A 136 -3.53 -6.72 4.84
N CYS A 137 -3.17 -7.93 4.43
CA CYS A 137 -3.73 -9.19 4.92
C CYS A 137 -2.79 -10.37 4.63
N GLN A 138 -3.06 -11.56 5.23
CA GLN A 138 -2.12 -12.69 5.26
C GLN A 138 -2.09 -13.53 3.97
N SER A 139 -3.14 -13.51 3.13
CA SER A 139 -3.24 -14.40 1.96
C SER A 139 -3.98 -13.74 0.81
N MET A 140 -3.77 -14.27 -0.40
CA MET A 140 -4.50 -13.80 -1.57
C MET A 140 -5.98 -14.18 -1.52
N LEU A 141 -6.35 -15.25 -0.81
CA LEU A 141 -7.75 -15.60 -0.59
C LEU A 141 -8.48 -14.50 0.19
N GLN A 142 -7.86 -13.98 1.25
CA GLN A 142 -8.38 -12.82 1.99
C GLN A 142 -8.45 -11.58 1.11
N CYS A 143 -7.39 -11.30 0.31
CA CYS A 143 -7.39 -10.20 -0.66
C CYS A 143 -8.59 -10.26 -1.62
N ASP A 144 -8.89 -11.45 -2.16
CA ASP A 144 -9.98 -11.66 -3.11
C ASP A 144 -11.34 -11.39 -2.46
N GLN A 145 -11.53 -11.88 -1.24
CA GLN A 145 -12.78 -11.68 -0.48
C GLN A 145 -13.00 -10.22 -0.14
N ILE A 146 -11.99 -9.54 0.40
CA ILE A 146 -12.04 -8.11 0.71
C ILE A 146 -12.32 -7.30 -0.57
N SER A 147 -11.59 -7.60 -1.66
CA SER A 147 -11.76 -6.90 -2.94
C SER A 147 -13.16 -7.03 -3.49
N LYS A 148 -13.76 -8.23 -3.40
CA LYS A 148 -15.13 -8.50 -3.83
C LYS A 148 -16.12 -7.64 -3.04
N GLU A 149 -16.02 -7.64 -1.71
CA GLU A 149 -16.97 -6.93 -0.86
C GLU A 149 -16.87 -5.40 -1.02
N PHE A 150 -15.65 -4.86 -1.03
CA PHE A 150 -15.42 -3.42 -1.20
C PHE A 150 -15.85 -2.93 -2.59
N LYS A 151 -15.51 -3.66 -3.66
CA LYS A 151 -15.90 -3.30 -5.04
C LYS A 151 -17.41 -3.41 -5.24
N THR A 152 -18.05 -4.46 -4.74
CA THR A 152 -19.51 -4.65 -4.86
C THR A 152 -20.29 -3.52 -4.18
N ARG A 153 -19.78 -3.01 -3.06
CA ARG A 153 -20.41 -1.94 -2.28
C ARG A 153 -19.91 -0.53 -2.65
N ASN A 154 -19.02 -0.42 -3.64
CA ASN A 154 -18.35 0.83 -4.03
C ASN A 154 -17.66 1.54 -2.86
N LEU A 155 -17.03 0.76 -1.96
CA LEU A 155 -16.28 1.30 -0.83
C LEU A 155 -14.84 1.60 -1.24
N LYS A 156 -14.28 2.66 -0.69
CA LYS A 156 -12.88 3.05 -0.87
C LYS A 156 -12.06 2.59 0.32
N LEU A 157 -10.87 2.10 0.03
CA LEU A 157 -9.87 1.73 1.04
C LEU A 157 -8.56 2.41 0.69
N ALA A 158 -7.92 3.00 1.69
CA ALA A 158 -6.54 3.46 1.59
C ALA A 158 -5.69 2.80 2.69
N ILE A 159 -4.51 2.29 2.30
CA ILE A 159 -3.55 1.69 3.22
C ILE A 159 -2.45 2.69 3.59
N ALA A 160 -1.97 2.61 4.83
CA ALA A 160 -1.03 3.58 5.43
C ALA A 160 0.42 3.44 4.91
N HIS A 161 0.62 3.41 3.60
CA HIS A 161 1.92 3.58 2.97
C HIS A 161 2.24 5.08 2.84
N THR A 162 2.44 5.75 3.98
CA THR A 162 2.56 7.22 4.07
C THR A 162 3.66 7.81 3.20
N GLY A 163 4.73 7.06 2.94
CA GLY A 163 5.81 7.46 2.02
C GLY A 163 5.36 7.68 0.57
N GLN A 164 4.24 7.07 0.15
CA GLN A 164 3.67 7.30 -1.18
C GLN A 164 3.07 8.71 -1.34
N TYR A 165 2.79 9.40 -0.25
CA TYR A 165 2.30 10.77 -0.21
C TYR A 165 3.43 11.79 -0.02
N SER A 166 4.69 11.35 -0.15
CA SER A 166 5.88 12.19 -0.01
C SER A 166 5.98 13.22 -1.15
N PRO A 167 6.12 14.51 -0.85
CA PRO A 167 6.38 15.52 -1.87
C PRO A 167 7.77 15.35 -2.54
N VAL A 168 8.71 14.71 -1.84
CA VAL A 168 10.02 14.33 -2.42
C VAL A 168 9.83 13.20 -3.45
N LEU A 169 8.96 12.22 -3.17
CA LEU A 169 8.63 11.17 -4.14
C LEU A 169 7.94 11.74 -5.38
N ASP A 170 7.01 12.69 -5.21
CA ASP A 170 6.33 13.33 -6.33
C ASP A 170 7.35 14.07 -7.22
N THR A 171 8.33 14.75 -6.61
CA THR A 171 9.44 15.38 -7.33
C THR A 171 10.31 14.35 -8.06
N ALA A 172 10.66 13.24 -7.39
CA ALA A 172 11.47 12.18 -7.97
C ALA A 172 10.77 11.49 -9.16
N LEU A 173 9.47 11.21 -9.04
CA LEU A 173 8.66 10.66 -10.13
C LEU A 173 8.60 11.61 -11.33
N LYS A 174 8.39 12.91 -11.08
CA LYS A 174 8.41 13.91 -12.12
C LYS A 174 9.76 14.00 -12.82
N LEU A 175 10.88 14.00 -12.11
CA LEU A 175 12.22 14.00 -12.68
C LEU A 175 12.45 12.78 -13.59
N VAL A 176 11.99 11.60 -13.20
CA VAL A 176 12.08 10.38 -14.04
C VAL A 176 11.21 10.52 -15.28
N GLN A 177 9.97 11.02 -15.16
CA GLN A 177 9.06 11.25 -16.28
C GLN A 177 9.63 12.29 -17.26
N ASP A 178 10.29 13.33 -16.76
CA ASP A 178 10.96 14.38 -17.56
C ASP A 178 12.27 13.87 -18.19
N GLY A 179 12.68 12.61 -17.93
CA GLY A 179 13.84 11.98 -18.55
C GLY A 179 15.18 12.28 -17.88
N ALA A 180 15.21 12.76 -16.64
CA ALA A 180 16.45 13.14 -15.92
C ALA A 180 17.46 11.98 -15.81
N ILE A 181 16.98 10.72 -15.78
CA ILE A 181 17.82 9.50 -15.81
C ILE A 181 17.67 8.69 -17.11
N GLY A 182 16.94 9.23 -18.11
CA GLY A 182 16.64 8.53 -19.37
C GLY A 182 15.59 7.43 -19.20
N GLN A 183 15.65 6.38 -20.03
CA GLN A 183 14.77 5.21 -19.93
C GLN A 183 15.08 4.43 -18.65
N VAL A 184 14.07 4.15 -17.85
CA VAL A 184 14.21 3.27 -16.65
C VAL A 184 14.47 1.83 -17.13
N LEU A 185 15.53 1.23 -16.60
CA LEU A 185 16.01 -0.11 -16.96
C LEU A 185 15.84 -1.11 -15.82
N GLU A 186 16.16 -0.69 -14.59
CA GLU A 186 16.15 -1.55 -13.41
C GLU A 186 15.67 -0.80 -12.17
N LEU A 187 15.02 -1.53 -11.26
CA LEU A 187 14.62 -1.11 -9.93
C LEU A 187 15.32 -2.01 -8.91
N ARG A 188 16.10 -1.46 -7.99
CA ARG A 188 16.82 -2.25 -6.98
C ARG A 188 16.40 -1.80 -5.58
N GLY A 189 15.56 -2.61 -4.94
CA GLY A 189 15.05 -2.37 -3.60
C GLY A 189 15.81 -3.18 -2.54
N ARG A 190 15.97 -2.60 -1.38
CA ARG A 190 16.60 -3.22 -0.23
C ARG A 190 15.72 -3.15 1.00
N GLY A 191 15.64 -4.24 1.76
CA GLY A 191 15.00 -4.26 3.07
C GLY A 191 15.79 -3.47 4.12
N LYS A 192 15.22 -3.30 5.29
CA LYS A 192 15.88 -2.62 6.41
C LYS A 192 16.99 -3.47 7.05
N GLU A 193 16.84 -4.80 6.95
CA GLU A 193 17.83 -5.78 7.35
C GLU A 193 18.22 -5.75 8.84
N ASP A 194 17.35 -5.19 9.69
CA ASP A 194 17.50 -5.26 11.15
C ASP A 194 17.17 -6.68 11.67
N GLN A 195 16.73 -6.82 12.91
CA GLN A 195 16.36 -8.11 13.47
C GLN A 195 15.19 -8.81 12.77
N ARG A 196 14.46 -8.06 11.93
CA ARG A 196 13.36 -8.54 11.09
C ARG A 196 13.81 -8.90 9.68
N GLY A 197 15.09 -8.78 9.35
CA GLY A 197 15.61 -9.06 8.00
C GLY A 197 15.18 -10.43 7.44
N GLY A 198 15.20 -10.56 6.14
CA GLY A 198 14.67 -11.74 5.43
C GLY A 198 13.15 -11.67 5.23
N ALA A 199 12.47 -12.76 5.54
CA ALA A 199 11.05 -12.93 5.25
C ALA A 199 10.13 -11.99 6.06
N GLU A 200 10.46 -11.68 7.30
CA GLU A 200 9.69 -10.74 8.11
C GLU A 200 9.79 -9.31 7.54
N ASP A 201 11.00 -8.91 7.14
CA ASP A 201 11.26 -7.61 6.50
C ASP A 201 10.49 -7.47 5.18
N LEU A 202 10.33 -8.56 4.42
CA LEU A 202 9.54 -8.61 3.20
C LEU A 202 8.11 -8.08 3.42
N TRP A 203 7.47 -8.45 4.53
CA TRP A 203 6.14 -8.01 4.92
C TRP A 203 6.10 -6.59 5.48
N VAL A 204 6.89 -6.35 6.55
CA VAL A 204 6.69 -5.15 7.37
C VAL A 204 7.35 -3.91 6.79
N LEU A 205 8.40 -4.05 6.00
CA LEU A 205 9.18 -2.96 5.39
C LEU A 205 9.28 -3.08 3.87
N GLY A 206 9.44 -4.29 3.33
CA GLY A 206 9.46 -4.57 1.89
C GLY A 206 8.20 -4.08 1.18
N SER A 207 7.04 -4.10 1.85
CA SER A 207 5.79 -3.55 1.32
C SER A 207 5.91 -2.07 0.89
N HIS A 208 6.71 -1.26 1.59
CA HIS A 208 7.01 0.11 1.20
C HIS A 208 7.85 0.17 -0.09
N ILE A 209 8.85 -0.71 -0.20
CA ILE A 209 9.73 -0.79 -1.38
C ILE A 209 8.95 -1.27 -2.61
N PHE A 210 8.05 -2.24 -2.46
CA PHE A 210 7.17 -2.69 -3.56
C PHE A 210 6.22 -1.59 -4.02
N GLY A 211 5.70 -0.78 -3.09
CA GLY A 211 4.96 0.42 -3.41
C GLY A 211 5.77 1.40 -4.26
N LEU A 212 7.02 1.68 -3.88
CA LEU A 212 7.93 2.53 -4.65
C LEU A 212 8.25 1.91 -6.03
N MET A 213 8.53 0.60 -6.12
CA MET A 213 8.77 -0.08 -7.39
C MET A 213 7.60 0.11 -8.35
N ARG A 214 6.36 -0.11 -7.88
CA ARG A 214 5.15 0.09 -8.69
C ARG A 214 4.98 1.53 -9.15
N SER A 215 5.30 2.51 -8.28
CA SER A 215 5.24 3.94 -8.63
C SER A 215 6.20 4.31 -9.77
N PHE A 216 7.42 3.78 -9.78
CA PHE A 216 8.38 4.03 -10.86
C PHE A 216 8.16 3.16 -12.09
N ALA A 217 7.64 1.93 -11.92
CA ALA A 217 7.27 1.05 -13.03
C ALA A 217 6.01 1.51 -13.76
N LEU A 218 5.12 2.26 -13.10
CA LEU A 218 3.77 2.61 -13.55
C LEU A 218 2.95 1.37 -13.95
N ALA A 219 3.23 0.23 -13.33
CA ALA A 219 2.64 -1.07 -13.64
C ALA A 219 2.76 -2.04 -12.47
N ASP A 220 1.95 -3.09 -12.48
CA ASP A 220 2.08 -4.24 -11.60
C ASP A 220 3.16 -5.20 -12.11
N ALA A 221 3.81 -5.93 -11.20
CA ALA A 221 4.72 -7.00 -11.56
C ALA A 221 3.97 -8.14 -12.28
N ARG A 222 4.58 -8.70 -13.33
CA ARG A 222 4.02 -9.79 -14.16
C ARG A 222 4.49 -11.17 -13.75
N SER A 223 5.66 -11.25 -13.13
CA SER A 223 6.21 -12.48 -12.60
C SER A 223 7.19 -12.23 -11.46
N CYS A 224 7.43 -13.27 -10.66
CA CYS A 224 8.41 -13.29 -9.59
C CYS A 224 9.26 -14.53 -9.70
N THR A 225 10.59 -14.38 -9.54
CA THR A 225 11.55 -15.47 -9.33
C THR A 225 12.30 -15.16 -8.04
N ALA A 226 12.30 -16.08 -7.08
CA ALA A 226 12.89 -15.79 -5.79
C ALA A 226 13.63 -16.99 -5.18
N GLN A 227 14.57 -16.66 -4.30
CA GLN A 227 15.25 -17.57 -3.41
C GLN A 227 15.03 -17.10 -1.97
N VAL A 228 14.58 -18.02 -1.11
CA VAL A 228 14.42 -17.79 0.32
C VAL A 228 15.26 -18.81 1.06
N LEU A 229 16.18 -18.33 1.88
CA LEU A 229 17.11 -19.18 2.60
C LEU A 229 16.91 -19.07 4.11
N HIS A 230 17.19 -20.17 4.81
CA HIS A 230 17.39 -20.25 6.24
C HIS A 230 18.79 -20.77 6.53
N GLN A 231 19.64 -19.96 7.16
CA GLN A 231 21.05 -20.29 7.42
C GLN A 231 21.81 -20.78 6.16
N GLY A 232 21.58 -20.09 5.03
CA GLY A 232 22.23 -20.37 3.76
C GLY A 232 21.67 -21.57 2.97
N GLN A 233 20.63 -22.24 3.48
CA GLN A 233 19.97 -23.35 2.79
C GLN A 233 18.55 -22.98 2.38
N ALA A 234 18.04 -23.56 1.31
CA ALA A 234 16.66 -23.36 0.89
C ALA A 234 15.68 -23.73 2.02
N ILE A 235 14.66 -22.89 2.23
CA ILE A 235 13.66 -23.15 3.26
C ILE A 235 12.90 -24.45 3.01
N ARG A 236 12.54 -25.15 4.09
CA ARG A 236 11.74 -26.36 4.14
C ARG A 236 10.59 -26.18 5.13
N ARG A 237 9.69 -27.14 5.17
CA ARG A 237 8.53 -27.11 6.08
C ARG A 237 8.91 -26.94 7.56
N GLU A 238 9.99 -27.57 8.00
CA GLU A 238 10.50 -27.46 9.38
C GLU A 238 10.99 -26.06 9.77
N HIS A 239 11.27 -25.19 8.77
CA HIS A 239 11.68 -23.81 9.01
C HIS A 239 10.48 -22.84 9.10
N VAL A 240 9.27 -23.33 8.80
CA VAL A 240 8.05 -22.49 8.87
C VAL A 240 7.63 -22.32 10.31
N VAL A 241 7.55 -21.07 10.75
CA VAL A 241 7.13 -20.65 12.08
C VAL A 241 5.99 -19.64 11.98
N GLU A 242 5.29 -19.40 13.07
CA GLU A 242 4.37 -18.27 13.16
C GLU A 242 5.17 -16.97 13.21
N GLY A 243 4.87 -16.06 12.30
CA GLY A 243 5.54 -14.77 12.22
C GLY A 243 5.10 -13.80 13.30
N ASN A 244 5.99 -12.87 13.67
CA ASN A 244 5.65 -11.78 14.58
C ASN A 244 4.50 -10.93 14.03
N GLU A 245 3.84 -10.15 14.86
CA GLU A 245 2.77 -9.22 14.49
C GLU A 245 1.62 -9.90 13.71
N GLY A 246 1.38 -11.22 13.98
CA GLY A 246 0.31 -11.96 13.33
C GLY A 246 0.51 -12.15 11.82
N LEU A 247 1.75 -12.20 11.34
CA LEU A 247 2.05 -12.37 9.91
C LEU A 247 1.60 -13.72 9.34
N GLY A 248 1.28 -14.70 10.21
CA GLY A 248 1.01 -16.07 9.82
C GLY A 248 2.28 -16.84 9.47
N PRO A 249 2.21 -17.85 8.58
CA PRO A 249 3.36 -18.68 8.24
C PRO A 249 4.52 -17.85 7.70
N LEU A 250 5.71 -18.01 8.30
CA LEU A 250 6.91 -17.27 7.93
C LEU A 250 8.13 -18.21 7.94
N ALA A 251 9.03 -18.04 6.97
CA ALA A 251 10.29 -18.78 6.91
C ALA A 251 11.35 -17.98 6.16
N GLY A 252 12.61 -18.09 6.61
CA GLY A 252 13.78 -17.54 5.94
C GLY A 252 14.35 -16.28 6.58
N ASP A 253 15.68 -16.27 6.73
CA ASP A 253 16.50 -15.16 7.22
C ASP A 253 17.18 -14.39 6.07
N SER A 254 17.02 -14.87 4.84
CA SER A 254 17.53 -14.24 3.62
C SER A 254 16.52 -14.40 2.49
N VAL A 255 16.26 -13.30 1.78
CA VAL A 255 15.37 -13.24 0.61
C VAL A 255 16.07 -12.50 -0.50
N ASP A 256 16.07 -13.08 -1.70
CA ASP A 256 16.41 -12.44 -2.97
C ASP A 256 15.29 -12.70 -3.97
N ALA A 257 14.74 -11.65 -4.58
CA ALA A 257 13.62 -11.73 -5.51
C ALA A 257 13.85 -10.88 -6.76
N ILE A 258 13.40 -11.38 -7.90
CA ILE A 258 13.42 -10.71 -9.21
C ILE A 258 11.98 -10.63 -9.70
N TYR A 259 11.55 -9.43 -10.06
CA TYR A 259 10.23 -9.17 -10.63
C TYR A 259 10.36 -8.67 -12.06
N ALA A 260 9.60 -9.26 -12.99
CA ALA A 260 9.47 -8.70 -14.33
C ALA A 260 8.24 -7.75 -14.37
N PHE A 261 8.43 -6.59 -14.97
CA PHE A 261 7.39 -5.62 -15.28
C PHE A 261 7.21 -5.51 -16.79
N ASP A 262 6.26 -4.69 -17.23
CA ASP A 262 6.05 -4.41 -18.65
C ASP A 262 7.29 -3.77 -19.31
N LYS A 263 7.39 -3.89 -20.62
CA LYS A 263 8.44 -3.27 -21.45
C LYS A 263 9.88 -3.66 -21.08
N GLY A 264 10.07 -4.83 -20.46
CA GLY A 264 11.38 -5.36 -20.10
C GLY A 264 12.02 -4.74 -18.86
N LEU A 265 11.27 -3.95 -18.08
CA LEU A 265 11.74 -3.44 -16.80
C LEU A 265 11.83 -4.57 -15.77
N VAL A 266 12.95 -4.61 -15.04
CA VAL A 266 13.23 -5.63 -14.01
C VAL A 266 13.37 -4.95 -12.66
N GLY A 267 12.72 -5.53 -11.64
CA GLY A 267 12.86 -5.15 -10.23
C GLY A 267 13.60 -6.22 -9.44
N TYR A 268 14.47 -5.80 -8.53
CA TYR A 268 15.20 -6.66 -7.61
C TYR A 268 14.86 -6.26 -6.18
N PHE A 269 14.63 -7.23 -5.31
CA PHE A 269 14.49 -7.01 -3.87
C PHE A 269 15.38 -7.98 -3.11
N SER A 270 16.10 -7.46 -2.12
CA SER A 270 16.91 -8.29 -1.23
C SER A 270 16.75 -7.85 0.22
N SER A 271 16.75 -8.82 1.14
CA SER A 271 16.80 -8.58 2.58
C SER A 271 17.52 -9.72 3.31
N ARG A 272 18.36 -9.38 4.28
CA ARG A 272 19.09 -10.34 5.13
C ARG A 272 19.03 -9.93 6.60
N LYS A 273 18.67 -10.88 7.45
CA LYS A 273 18.52 -10.67 8.89
C LYS A 273 19.86 -10.28 9.53
N GLY A 274 19.81 -9.24 10.38
CA GLY A 274 20.98 -8.79 11.15
C GLY A 274 22.07 -8.10 10.33
N MET A 275 21.77 -7.69 9.09
CA MET A 275 22.73 -7.03 8.18
C MET A 275 22.46 -5.53 8.02
N ALA A 276 21.73 -4.93 8.96
CA ALA A 276 21.47 -3.49 8.95
C ALA A 276 22.79 -2.69 8.94
N ALA A 277 22.77 -1.58 8.20
CA ALA A 277 23.90 -0.66 8.10
C ALA A 277 23.51 0.73 8.62
N SER A 278 24.50 1.52 8.99
CA SER A 278 24.37 2.94 9.29
C SER A 278 25.35 3.73 8.42
N PRO A 279 24.86 4.62 7.53
CA PRO A 279 23.46 4.88 7.20
C PRO A 279 22.74 3.66 6.61
N SER A 280 21.40 3.63 6.74
CA SER A 280 20.58 2.50 6.32
C SER A 280 20.57 2.33 4.80
N ARG A 281 20.59 1.06 4.35
CA ARG A 281 20.40 0.69 2.92
C ARG A 281 18.93 0.52 2.53
N PHE A 282 18.00 0.78 3.42
CA PHE A 282 16.56 0.67 3.18
C PHE A 282 16.10 1.76 2.21
N ALA A 283 16.15 1.43 0.93
CA ALA A 283 15.89 2.35 -0.17
C ALA A 283 15.48 1.61 -1.44
N LEU A 284 14.99 2.38 -2.41
CA LEU A 284 14.87 1.98 -3.81
C LEU A 284 15.86 2.79 -4.65
N GLN A 285 16.66 2.10 -5.47
CA GLN A 285 17.44 2.69 -6.54
C GLN A 285 16.77 2.44 -7.88
N VAL A 286 16.63 3.49 -8.69
CA VAL A 286 16.03 3.48 -10.03
C VAL A 286 17.15 3.74 -11.04
N PHE A 287 17.54 2.70 -11.77
CA PHE A 287 18.60 2.76 -12.76
C PHE A 287 18.03 3.08 -14.14
N GLY A 288 18.48 4.15 -14.71
CA GLY A 288 18.09 4.59 -16.04
C GLY A 288 19.29 4.68 -17.01
N SER A 289 19.02 4.79 -18.30
CA SER A 289 20.05 4.83 -19.34
C SER A 289 21.00 6.04 -19.27
N LYS A 290 20.64 7.08 -18.50
CA LYS A 290 21.43 8.30 -18.35
C LYS A 290 21.77 8.64 -16.89
N GLY A 291 21.36 7.81 -15.92
CA GLY A 291 21.63 8.08 -14.52
C GLY A 291 20.94 7.13 -13.56
N VAL A 292 21.10 7.39 -12.27
CA VAL A 292 20.49 6.64 -11.17
C VAL A 292 19.81 7.61 -10.21
N LEU A 293 18.63 7.25 -9.74
CA LEU A 293 17.94 7.92 -8.65
C LEU A 293 17.86 6.97 -7.46
N GLU A 294 18.07 7.45 -6.25
CA GLU A 294 17.87 6.71 -5.01
C GLU A 294 16.87 7.44 -4.13
N ILE A 295 15.94 6.70 -3.55
CA ILE A 295 14.95 7.25 -2.62
C ILE A 295 14.68 6.26 -1.47
N GLN A 296 14.66 6.78 -0.25
CA GLN A 296 14.23 6.03 0.92
C GLN A 296 12.70 6.09 1.10
N SER A 297 12.16 5.24 1.97
CA SER A 297 10.74 5.31 2.35
C SER A 297 10.54 6.31 3.49
N GLY A 298 9.52 7.15 3.40
CA GLY A 298 9.14 8.14 4.41
C GLY A 298 8.48 9.37 3.79
N TYR A 299 7.88 10.25 4.60
CA TYR A 299 7.18 11.43 4.09
C TYR A 299 8.17 12.50 3.53
N LEU A 300 9.26 12.80 4.24
CA LEU A 300 10.39 13.59 3.74
C LEU A 300 11.68 12.75 3.76
N ALA A 301 11.59 11.55 3.18
CA ALA A 301 12.74 10.66 3.13
C ALA A 301 13.84 11.20 2.22
N PRO A 302 15.12 10.96 2.56
CA PRO A 302 16.23 11.33 1.70
C PRO A 302 16.09 10.73 0.31
N ALA A 303 16.38 11.56 -0.70
CA ALA A 303 16.48 11.16 -2.09
C ALA A 303 17.64 11.87 -2.77
N GLN A 304 18.26 11.21 -3.75
CA GLN A 304 19.39 11.74 -4.49
C GLN A 304 19.41 11.23 -5.94
N ILE A 305 20.06 11.96 -6.82
CA ILE A 305 20.21 11.63 -8.23
C ILE A 305 21.67 11.69 -8.64
N LEU A 306 22.10 10.73 -9.46
CA LEU A 306 23.37 10.73 -10.16
C LEU A 306 23.08 10.79 -11.66
N GLN A 307 23.29 11.93 -12.30
CA GLN A 307 23.07 12.10 -13.75
C GLN A 307 24.29 11.62 -14.55
N ASP A 308 24.53 10.32 -14.50
CA ASP A 308 25.68 9.63 -15.12
C ASP A 308 25.30 8.26 -15.67
N GLY A 309 25.32 8.12 -16.97
CA GLY A 309 25.01 6.86 -17.67
C GLY A 309 25.98 5.72 -17.38
N SER A 310 27.17 5.99 -16.78
CA SER A 310 28.07 4.92 -16.33
C SER A 310 27.67 4.31 -14.98
N TRP A 311 26.73 4.94 -14.28
CA TRP A 311 26.29 4.56 -12.92
C TRP A 311 27.42 4.55 -11.87
N SER A 312 28.56 5.17 -12.17
CA SER A 312 29.78 5.07 -11.38
C SER A 312 30.48 6.43 -11.24
N PRO A 313 30.18 7.18 -10.18
CA PRO A 313 30.75 8.51 -9.96
C PRO A 313 32.28 8.50 -9.89
N GLY A 314 32.88 7.38 -9.42
CA GLY A 314 34.35 7.21 -9.36
C GLY A 314 35.04 7.19 -10.73
N ARG A 315 34.31 6.87 -11.82
CA ARG A 315 34.82 6.84 -13.20
C ARG A 315 34.53 8.14 -13.95
N SER A 316 33.37 8.73 -13.71
CA SER A 316 32.92 9.92 -14.45
C SER A 316 33.31 11.24 -13.79
N GLY A 317 33.64 11.23 -12.50
CA GLY A 317 33.83 12.43 -11.68
C GLY A 317 32.53 13.16 -11.31
N LYS A 318 31.38 12.70 -11.80
CA LYS A 318 30.08 13.24 -11.41
C LYS A 318 29.73 12.87 -9.98
N ARG A 319 28.84 13.66 -9.36
CA ARG A 319 28.47 13.48 -7.94
C ARG A 319 26.96 13.27 -7.81
N TRP A 320 26.58 12.61 -6.75
CA TRP A 320 25.20 12.55 -6.29
C TRP A 320 24.74 13.94 -5.85
N GLU A 321 23.56 14.31 -6.30
CA GLU A 321 22.90 15.57 -5.93
C GLU A 321 21.64 15.25 -5.14
N PRO A 322 21.38 15.92 -4.00
CA PRO A 322 20.17 15.69 -3.22
C PRO A 322 18.93 16.14 -4.01
N ILE A 323 17.82 15.44 -3.78
CA ILE A 323 16.48 15.81 -4.25
C ILE A 323 15.66 16.22 -3.03
N SER A 324 15.06 17.41 -3.10
CA SER A 324 14.05 17.87 -2.16
C SER A 324 12.68 17.97 -2.83
N SER A 325 11.65 18.36 -2.10
CA SER A 325 10.34 18.69 -2.67
C SER A 325 10.41 19.87 -3.66
N ALA A 326 11.46 20.70 -3.58
CA ALA A 326 11.69 21.84 -4.46
C ALA A 326 12.54 21.53 -5.72
N GLY A 327 13.13 20.32 -5.80
CA GLY A 327 13.93 19.87 -6.95
C GLY A 327 15.36 19.48 -6.60
N ILE A 328 16.17 19.19 -7.65
CA ILE A 328 17.57 18.78 -7.54
C ILE A 328 18.43 19.95 -6.98
N GLY A 329 19.27 19.63 -5.98
CA GLY A 329 20.22 20.56 -5.37
C GLY A 329 19.56 21.71 -4.59
N LYS A 330 18.24 21.73 -4.47
CA LYS A 330 17.53 22.79 -3.75
C LYS A 330 17.28 22.38 -2.29
N PRO A 331 17.37 23.34 -1.36
CA PRO A 331 17.05 23.05 0.04
C PRO A 331 15.58 22.65 0.19
N GLU A 332 15.30 21.78 1.16
CA GLU A 332 13.93 21.42 1.49
C GLU A 332 13.19 22.61 2.12
N SER A 333 12.03 22.93 1.57
CA SER A 333 11.21 24.06 2.02
C SER A 333 10.28 23.68 3.18
N ILE A 334 9.97 22.39 3.34
CA ILE A 334 9.13 21.87 4.43
C ILE A 334 10.02 21.70 5.66
N LYS A 335 9.86 22.58 6.64
CA LYS A 335 10.77 22.66 7.80
C LYS A 335 10.57 21.51 8.81
N THR A 336 9.37 20.98 8.90
CA THR A 336 9.04 19.90 9.84
C THR A 336 8.10 18.93 9.15
N ALA A 337 8.43 17.66 9.21
CA ALA A 337 7.54 16.59 8.78
C ALA A 337 7.63 15.43 9.76
N THR A 338 6.46 14.92 10.11
CA THR A 338 6.29 13.79 11.00
C THR A 338 5.58 12.65 10.26
N TYR A 339 5.52 11.49 10.87
CA TYR A 339 4.66 10.40 10.38
C TYR A 339 3.21 10.84 10.18
N GLU A 340 2.76 11.76 11.02
CA GLU A 340 1.41 12.27 10.99
C GLU A 340 1.07 13.03 9.73
N ASP A 341 2.01 13.78 9.15
CA ASP A 341 1.79 14.54 7.90
C ASP A 341 1.48 13.59 6.73
N GLY A 342 2.16 12.44 6.67
CA GLY A 342 1.88 11.40 5.69
C GLY A 342 0.49 10.78 5.86
N HIS A 343 0.05 10.54 7.11
CA HIS A 343 -1.31 10.07 7.38
C HIS A 343 -2.36 11.13 7.04
N LEU A 344 -2.11 12.40 7.38
CA LEU A 344 -3.01 13.50 7.01
C LEU A 344 -3.17 13.62 5.50
N ALA A 345 -2.08 13.50 4.74
CA ALA A 345 -2.14 13.52 3.27
C ALA A 345 -2.95 12.33 2.74
N ALA A 346 -2.75 11.13 3.28
CA ALA A 346 -3.46 9.92 2.89
C ALA A 346 -4.96 9.99 3.19
N ILE A 347 -5.35 10.47 4.37
CA ILE A 347 -6.76 10.61 4.76
C ILE A 347 -7.45 11.68 3.90
N LYS A 348 -6.79 12.80 3.62
CA LYS A 348 -7.32 13.84 2.71
C LYS A 348 -7.54 13.28 1.31
N ASP A 349 -6.60 12.51 0.79
CA ASP A 349 -6.73 11.87 -0.53
C ASP A 349 -7.86 10.83 -0.53
N LEU A 350 -8.01 10.02 0.53
CA LEU A 350 -9.12 9.09 0.67
C LEU A 350 -10.47 9.81 0.65
N ILE A 351 -10.62 10.91 1.39
CA ILE A 351 -11.84 11.72 1.40
C ILE A 351 -12.13 12.29 0.01
N ALA A 352 -11.12 12.88 -0.64
CA ALA A 352 -11.26 13.38 -2.01
C ALA A 352 -11.63 12.25 -3.00
N ALA A 353 -11.02 11.06 -2.85
CA ALA A 353 -11.33 9.89 -3.66
C ALA A 353 -12.79 9.40 -3.48
N ILE A 354 -13.34 9.52 -2.27
CA ILE A 354 -14.76 9.23 -2.00
C ILE A 354 -15.66 10.25 -2.72
N GLU A 355 -15.35 11.53 -2.59
CA GLU A 355 -16.12 12.64 -3.18
C GLU A 355 -16.10 12.62 -4.71
N GLU A 356 -14.94 12.33 -5.30
CA GLU A 356 -14.68 12.28 -6.74
C GLU A 356 -14.99 10.92 -7.36
N ASN A 357 -15.35 9.92 -6.55
CA ASN A 357 -15.57 8.53 -6.95
C ASN A 357 -14.39 7.93 -7.74
N ARG A 358 -13.17 8.21 -7.32
CA ARG A 358 -11.92 7.61 -7.84
C ARG A 358 -11.27 6.67 -6.83
N SER A 359 -10.19 6.00 -7.21
CA SER A 359 -9.32 5.29 -6.29
C SER A 359 -8.40 6.27 -5.55
N PRO A 360 -8.14 6.10 -4.24
CA PRO A 360 -7.08 6.83 -3.55
C PRO A 360 -5.69 6.38 -4.02
N LYS A 361 -4.64 7.15 -3.75
CA LYS A 361 -3.26 6.88 -4.21
C LYS A 361 -2.68 5.57 -3.66
N CYS A 362 -3.04 5.18 -2.44
CA CYS A 362 -2.67 3.87 -1.85
C CYS A 362 -3.93 3.01 -1.70
N SER A 363 -4.50 2.62 -2.82
CA SER A 363 -5.81 1.97 -2.92
C SER A 363 -5.80 0.50 -2.48
N LEU A 364 -7.00 -0.07 -2.45
CA LEU A 364 -7.20 -1.52 -2.30
C LEU A 364 -6.43 -2.32 -3.37
N ASP A 365 -6.46 -1.87 -4.63
CA ASP A 365 -5.76 -2.57 -5.72
C ASP A 365 -4.23 -2.50 -5.52
N ASP A 366 -3.70 -1.38 -5.00
CA ASP A 366 -2.29 -1.27 -4.63
C ASP A 366 -1.92 -2.22 -3.49
N ALA A 367 -2.76 -2.30 -2.46
CA ALA A 367 -2.55 -3.21 -1.33
C ALA A 367 -2.54 -4.68 -1.78
N VAL A 368 -3.48 -5.06 -2.65
CA VAL A 368 -3.55 -6.40 -3.27
C VAL A 368 -2.29 -6.69 -4.08
N SER A 369 -1.88 -5.79 -4.95
CA SER A 369 -0.69 -5.98 -5.80
C SER A 369 0.61 -6.10 -4.98
N ILE A 370 0.75 -5.31 -3.91
CA ILE A 370 1.90 -5.42 -3.00
C ILE A 370 1.89 -6.77 -2.28
N THR A 371 0.73 -7.23 -1.78
CA THR A 371 0.60 -8.53 -1.14
C THR A 371 0.90 -9.66 -2.13
N GLU A 372 0.49 -9.53 -3.39
CA GLU A 372 0.82 -10.46 -4.46
C GLU A 372 2.33 -10.56 -4.70
N MET A 373 3.05 -9.43 -4.69
CA MET A 373 4.52 -9.43 -4.82
C MET A 373 5.17 -10.15 -3.63
N ILE A 374 4.68 -9.94 -2.41
CA ILE A 374 5.19 -10.61 -1.20
C ILE A 374 4.97 -12.14 -1.29
N LEU A 375 3.75 -12.57 -1.55
CA LEU A 375 3.41 -13.99 -1.59
C LEU A 375 4.00 -14.70 -2.80
N GLY A 376 4.20 -13.98 -3.91
CA GLY A 376 4.91 -14.46 -5.09
C GLY A 376 6.35 -14.92 -4.80
N VAL A 377 7.02 -14.34 -3.80
CA VAL A 377 8.35 -14.77 -3.33
C VAL A 377 8.27 -16.20 -2.79
N PHE A 378 7.34 -16.45 -1.89
CA PHE A 378 7.18 -17.77 -1.26
C PHE A 378 6.66 -18.81 -2.26
N GLU A 379 5.79 -18.41 -3.20
CA GLU A 379 5.28 -19.30 -4.23
C GLU A 379 6.39 -19.70 -5.20
N SER A 380 7.24 -18.75 -5.62
CA SER A 380 8.40 -19.03 -6.47
C SER A 380 9.39 -19.97 -5.76
N GLN A 381 9.71 -19.72 -4.49
CA GLN A 381 10.57 -20.58 -3.68
C GLN A 381 9.99 -22.00 -3.55
N ARG A 382 8.69 -22.11 -3.25
CA ARG A 382 8.00 -23.39 -3.09
C ARG A 382 8.05 -24.25 -4.36
N LEU A 383 7.87 -23.61 -5.52
CA LEU A 383 7.85 -24.29 -6.83
C LEU A 383 9.24 -24.44 -7.45
N GLY A 384 10.26 -23.74 -6.93
CA GLY A 384 11.62 -23.73 -7.50
C GLY A 384 11.69 -23.12 -8.89
N GLN A 385 10.77 -22.24 -9.26
CA GLN A 385 10.68 -21.65 -10.60
C GLN A 385 10.08 -20.24 -10.59
N SER A 386 10.15 -19.57 -11.72
CA SER A 386 9.42 -18.30 -11.93
C SER A 386 7.92 -18.53 -11.91
N VAL A 387 7.21 -17.67 -11.22
CA VAL A 387 5.74 -17.69 -11.14
C VAL A 387 5.14 -16.43 -11.77
N ARG A 388 4.00 -16.60 -12.44
CA ARG A 388 3.22 -15.47 -12.95
C ARG A 388 2.50 -14.77 -11.79
N LEU A 389 2.38 -13.47 -11.91
CA LEU A 389 1.54 -12.65 -11.04
C LEU A 389 0.34 -12.10 -11.87
N PRO A 390 -0.89 -12.17 -11.33
CA PRO A 390 -1.29 -12.79 -10.06
C PRO A 390 -1.05 -14.30 -10.01
N CYS A 391 -0.63 -14.80 -8.82
CA CYS A 391 -0.43 -16.23 -8.58
C CYS A 391 -1.76 -17.00 -8.65
N SER A 392 -1.72 -18.24 -9.16
CA SER A 392 -2.87 -19.16 -9.11
C SER A 392 -3.18 -19.66 -7.70
N THR A 393 -2.16 -19.81 -6.86
CA THR A 393 -2.30 -20.19 -5.44
C THR A 393 -2.82 -18.99 -4.66
N ARG A 394 -4.01 -19.12 -4.04
CA ARG A 394 -4.64 -18.04 -3.28
C ARG A 394 -4.47 -18.19 -1.76
N GLU A 395 -4.15 -19.37 -1.28
CA GLU A 395 -3.76 -19.62 0.11
C GLU A 395 -2.30 -19.18 0.31
N HIS A 396 -1.88 -19.08 1.58
CA HIS A 396 -0.49 -18.72 1.87
C HIS A 396 0.46 -19.83 1.38
N PRO A 397 1.45 -19.55 0.49
CA PRO A 397 2.25 -20.60 -0.15
C PRO A 397 3.04 -21.50 0.82
N LEU A 398 3.49 -20.95 1.97
CA LEU A 398 4.24 -21.71 2.96
C LEU A 398 3.41 -22.80 3.65
N THR A 399 2.07 -22.74 3.62
CA THR A 399 1.23 -23.83 4.13
C THR A 399 1.33 -25.08 3.27
N LYS A 400 1.80 -24.93 2.02
CA LYS A 400 1.96 -26.00 1.02
C LYS A 400 3.42 -26.36 0.74
N LEU A 401 4.34 -25.83 1.54
CA LEU A 401 5.76 -26.16 1.43
C LEU A 401 5.98 -27.62 1.86
N GLY A 402 6.62 -28.39 1.00
CA GLY A 402 6.94 -29.82 1.22
C GLY A 402 8.17 -30.03 2.11
#